data_fecfd722060d2845dce24f287e52f65d
#
_entry.id   fecfd722060d2845dce24f287e52f65d
#
_cell.length_a   1.000
_cell.length_b   1.000
_cell.length_c   1.000
_cell.angle_alpha   90.00
_cell.angle_beta   90.00
_cell.angle_gamma   90.00
#
_symmetry.space_group_name_H-M   'P 1'
#
loop_
_entity.id
_entity.type
_entity.pdbx_description
1 polymer ?
#
loop_
_entity_poly.entity_id
_entity_poly.type
_entity_poly.pdbx_seq_one_letter_code
_entity_poly.pdbx_strand_id
1 'polypeptide(L)'
;MPFRNAMAEPTLFDQILNGTLPSHKVAEDELWYSFLDIFPRREGHALVIPKQSVQHLSELSSPSRDALFAGVVEVQLILSKHFETEDFTVCIHDGPFAG
;
A
#
# COMPACT_ATOMS: atom_id res chain seq x y z
N MET A 1 10.82 11.88 -16.74
CA MET A 1 9.78 11.52 -15.78
C MET A 1 9.35 12.72 -14.97
N PRO A 2 8.09 12.97 -14.89
CA PRO A 2 7.64 14.03 -14.00
C PRO A 2 7.76 13.54 -12.57
N PHE A 3 8.60 14.20 -11.81
CA PHE A 3 8.61 13.98 -10.39
C PHE A 3 7.39 14.64 -9.79
N ARG A 4 6.81 13.99 -8.81
CA ARG A 4 5.82 14.65 -8.00
C ARG A 4 6.52 15.77 -7.25
N ASN A 5 5.98 16.95 -7.34
CA ASN A 5 6.46 18.10 -6.59
C ASN A 5 5.36 18.60 -5.66
N ALA A 6 5.67 19.58 -4.84
CA ALA A 6 4.71 20.10 -3.87
C ALA A 6 3.48 20.72 -4.51
N MET A 7 3.53 21.04 -5.81
CA MET A 7 2.44 21.62 -6.56
C MET A 7 1.57 20.59 -7.25
N ALA A 8 2.00 19.33 -7.31
CA ALA A 8 1.22 18.27 -7.92
C ALA A 8 0.00 17.95 -7.09
N GLU A 9 -1.09 17.59 -7.77
CA GLU A 9 -2.28 17.16 -7.07
C GLU A 9 -2.04 15.86 -6.32
N PRO A 10 -2.67 15.69 -5.14
CA PRO A 10 -2.55 14.44 -4.40
C PRO A 10 -3.05 13.27 -5.21
N THR A 11 -2.34 12.15 -5.14
CA THR A 11 -2.82 10.89 -5.71
C THR A 11 -3.99 10.37 -4.87
N LEU A 12 -4.65 9.33 -5.41
CA LEU A 12 -5.67 8.61 -4.67
C LEU A 12 -5.13 8.11 -3.32
N PHE A 13 -3.92 7.57 -3.31
CA PHE A 13 -3.30 7.07 -2.08
C PHE A 13 -2.95 8.19 -1.11
N ASP A 14 -2.49 9.33 -1.60
CA ASP A 14 -2.26 10.50 -0.76
C ASP A 14 -3.56 10.93 -0.07
N GLN A 15 -4.68 10.90 -0.79
CA GLN A 15 -5.98 11.27 -0.23
C GLN A 15 -6.48 10.25 0.79
N ILE A 16 -6.18 8.99 0.62
CA ILE A 16 -6.47 7.95 1.62
C ILE A 16 -5.63 8.19 2.88
N LEU A 17 -4.35 8.45 2.71
CA LEU A 17 -3.43 8.67 3.83
C LEU A 17 -3.79 9.89 4.66
N ASN A 18 -4.26 10.97 4.02
CA ASN A 18 -4.60 12.21 4.73
C ASN A 18 -6.05 12.23 5.23
N GLY A 19 -6.82 11.18 4.98
CA GLY A 19 -8.19 11.08 5.45
C GLY A 19 -9.23 11.74 4.56
N THR A 20 -8.84 12.32 3.42
CA THR A 20 -9.77 12.93 2.47
C THR A 20 -10.70 11.89 1.86
N LEU A 21 -10.18 10.70 1.56
CA LEU A 21 -10.98 9.56 1.10
C LEU A 21 -11.03 8.51 2.18
N PRO A 22 -12.20 7.92 2.43
CA PRO A 22 -12.32 6.84 3.39
C PRO A 22 -11.66 5.56 2.88
N SER A 23 -11.22 4.73 3.81
CA SER A 23 -10.67 3.42 3.49
C SER A 23 -10.99 2.45 4.62
N HIS A 24 -10.97 1.16 4.31
CA HIS A 24 -11.12 0.10 5.31
C HIS A 24 -9.72 -0.34 5.74
N LYS A 25 -9.19 0.33 6.75
CA LYS A 25 -7.83 0.09 7.24
C LYS A 25 -7.68 -1.34 7.77
N VAL A 26 -6.60 -2.00 7.36
CA VAL A 26 -6.18 -3.29 7.91
C VAL A 26 -5.15 -3.07 9.02
N ALA A 27 -4.10 -2.31 8.73
CA ALA A 27 -3.03 -2.01 9.69
C ALA A 27 -2.19 -0.85 9.17
N GLU A 28 -1.34 -0.31 10.03
CA GLU A 28 -0.37 0.70 9.63
C GLU A 28 0.75 0.80 10.65
N ASP A 29 1.87 1.37 10.24
CA ASP A 29 2.89 1.87 11.15
C ASP A 29 3.33 3.25 10.67
N GLU A 30 4.51 3.71 11.11
CA GLU A 30 5.01 5.04 10.75
C GLU A 30 5.31 5.19 9.27
N LEU A 31 5.61 4.09 8.56
CA LEU A 31 6.14 4.12 7.19
C LEU A 31 5.24 3.48 6.15
N TRP A 32 4.23 2.73 6.55
CA TRP A 32 3.31 2.10 5.60
C TRP A 32 1.87 2.10 6.13
N TYR A 33 0.92 1.90 5.20
CA TYR A 33 -0.51 1.84 5.49
C TYR A 33 -1.14 0.74 4.66
N SER A 34 -2.04 -0.02 5.25
CA SER A 34 -2.75 -1.10 4.55
C SER A 34 -4.25 -0.97 4.71
N PHE A 35 -4.96 -1.24 3.62
CA PHE A 35 -6.42 -1.17 3.56
C PHE A 35 -6.95 -2.17 2.54
N LEU A 36 -8.25 -2.48 2.65
CA LEU A 36 -8.90 -3.39 1.71
C LEU A 36 -9.18 -2.67 0.39
N ASP A 37 -8.99 -3.40 -0.72
CA ASP A 37 -9.31 -2.88 -2.03
C ASP A 37 -10.84 -2.77 -2.19
N ILE A 38 -11.31 -1.65 -2.71
CA ILE A 38 -12.75 -1.42 -2.95
C ILE A 38 -13.25 -2.18 -4.18
N PHE A 39 -12.34 -2.63 -5.05
CA PHE A 39 -12.67 -3.46 -6.20
C PHE A 39 -11.89 -4.77 -6.10
N PRO A 40 -12.17 -5.60 -5.10
CA PRO A 40 -11.35 -6.78 -4.85
C PRO A 40 -11.53 -7.83 -5.92
N ARG A 41 -10.43 -8.46 -6.31
CA ARG A 41 -10.48 -9.66 -7.16
C ARG A 41 -10.94 -10.86 -6.36
N ARG A 42 -10.64 -10.87 -5.07
CA ARG A 42 -11.04 -11.90 -4.12
C ARG A 42 -11.30 -11.24 -2.79
N GLU A 43 -12.07 -11.93 -1.95
CA GLU A 43 -12.22 -11.54 -0.57
C GLU A 43 -10.86 -11.48 0.11
N GLY A 44 -10.61 -10.43 0.87
CA GLY A 44 -9.32 -10.24 1.52
C GLY A 44 -8.25 -9.59 0.65
N HIS A 45 -8.60 -9.11 -0.55
CA HIS A 45 -7.67 -8.36 -1.39
C HIS A 45 -7.31 -7.04 -0.68
N ALA A 46 -6.08 -6.95 -0.21
CA ALA A 46 -5.58 -5.80 0.53
C ALA A 46 -4.42 -5.14 -0.21
N LEU A 47 -4.28 -3.85 0.01
CA LEU A 47 -3.18 -3.06 -0.52
C LEU A 47 -2.28 -2.64 0.64
N VAL A 48 -0.97 -2.63 0.39
CA VAL A 48 0.02 -2.10 1.33
C VAL A 48 0.77 -1.01 0.59
N ILE A 49 0.68 0.21 1.07
CA ILE A 49 1.29 1.35 0.41
C ILE A 49 2.28 2.05 1.33
N PRO A 50 3.36 2.64 0.77
CA PRO A 50 4.26 3.44 1.57
C PRO A 50 3.61 4.78 1.91
N LYS A 51 3.94 5.32 3.07
CA LYS A 51 3.52 6.68 3.43
C LYS A 51 4.36 7.73 2.72
N GLN A 52 5.59 7.38 2.32
CA GLN A 52 6.39 8.24 1.46
C GLN A 52 5.74 8.30 0.07
N SER A 53 5.51 9.50 -0.42
CA SER A 53 4.81 9.71 -1.69
C SER A 53 5.78 9.60 -2.86
N VAL A 54 5.75 8.45 -3.54
CA VAL A 54 6.60 8.16 -4.70
C VAL A 54 5.78 7.44 -5.76
N GLN A 55 6.27 7.44 -6.99
CA GLN A 55 5.64 6.70 -8.09
C GLN A 55 6.28 5.34 -8.34
N HIS A 56 7.56 5.21 -7.99
CA HIS A 56 8.31 3.99 -8.25
C HIS A 56 8.99 3.48 -7.00
N LEU A 57 9.08 2.15 -6.91
CA LEU A 57 9.74 1.47 -5.81
C LEU A 57 11.18 1.97 -5.62
N SER A 58 11.87 2.22 -6.74
CA SER A 58 13.25 2.70 -6.72
C SER A 58 13.42 4.08 -6.07
N GLU A 59 12.34 4.84 -5.95
CA GLU A 59 12.38 6.17 -5.35
C GLU A 59 12.22 6.14 -3.82
N LEU A 60 11.85 4.99 -3.25
CA LEU A 60 11.73 4.86 -1.81
C LEU A 60 13.10 4.89 -1.13
N SER A 61 13.17 5.56 0.02
CA SER A 61 14.33 5.44 0.89
C SER A 61 14.48 4.01 1.38
N SER A 62 15.69 3.59 1.75
CA SER A 62 15.90 2.24 2.26
C SER A 62 15.05 1.92 3.49
N PRO A 63 14.94 2.80 4.49
CA PRO A 63 14.03 2.52 5.62
C PRO A 63 12.57 2.33 5.20
N SER A 64 12.06 3.16 4.29
CA SER A 64 10.70 3.03 3.82
C SER A 64 10.48 1.75 3.02
N ARG A 65 11.45 1.39 2.18
CA ARG A 65 11.39 0.17 1.39
C ARG A 65 11.39 -1.07 2.29
N ASP A 66 12.29 -1.13 3.25
CA ASP A 66 12.38 -2.25 4.17
C ASP A 66 11.12 -2.37 5.02
N ALA A 67 10.60 -1.24 5.51
CA ALA A 67 9.37 -1.21 6.27
C ALA A 67 8.16 -1.66 5.45
N LEU A 68 8.11 -1.29 4.17
CA LEU A 68 7.01 -1.68 3.29
C LEU A 68 6.95 -3.21 3.14
N PHE A 69 8.07 -3.86 2.91
CA PHE A 69 8.10 -5.32 2.79
C PHE A 69 7.81 -6.01 4.13
N ALA A 70 8.28 -5.46 5.24
CA ALA A 70 7.90 -5.96 6.56
C ALA A 70 6.40 -5.82 6.78
N GLY A 71 5.81 -4.72 6.32
CA GLY A 71 4.37 -4.49 6.38
C GLY A 71 3.57 -5.51 5.59
N VAL A 72 4.06 -5.90 4.42
CA VAL A 72 3.42 -6.96 3.62
C VAL A 72 3.32 -8.24 4.42
N VAL A 73 4.40 -8.65 5.08
CA VAL A 73 4.40 -9.87 5.90
C VAL A 73 3.43 -9.72 7.08
N GLU A 74 3.42 -8.57 7.73
CA GLU A 74 2.51 -8.33 8.84
C GLU A 74 1.05 -8.41 8.42
N VAL A 75 0.71 -7.83 7.27
CA VAL A 75 -0.65 -7.91 6.72
C VAL A 75 -1.02 -9.33 6.35
N GLN A 76 -0.08 -10.09 5.76
CA GLN A 76 -0.31 -11.50 5.48
C GLN A 76 -0.65 -12.28 6.75
N LEU A 77 0.04 -12.01 7.85
CA LEU A 77 -0.24 -12.69 9.12
C LEU A 77 -1.64 -12.35 9.65
N ILE A 78 -2.05 -11.11 9.53
CA ILE A 78 -3.38 -10.68 9.93
C ILE A 78 -4.46 -11.39 9.09
N LEU A 79 -4.30 -11.37 7.78
CA LEU A 79 -5.26 -11.98 6.85
C LEU A 79 -5.26 -13.51 6.97
N SER A 80 -4.10 -14.10 7.18
CA SER A 80 -3.97 -15.55 7.39
C SER A 80 -4.82 -16.01 8.57
N LYS A 81 -4.77 -15.27 9.65
CA LYS A 81 -5.55 -15.58 10.84
C LYS A 81 -7.05 -15.42 10.60
N HIS A 82 -7.43 -14.36 9.88
CA HIS A 82 -8.84 -14.08 9.62
C HIS A 82 -9.46 -15.07 8.64
N PHE A 83 -8.75 -15.40 7.56
CA PHE A 83 -9.26 -16.27 6.50
C PHE A 83 -8.82 -17.73 6.62
N GLU A 84 -8.07 -18.07 7.65
CA GLU A 84 -7.59 -19.43 7.91
C GLU A 84 -6.85 -20.03 6.73
N THR A 85 -5.94 -19.25 6.12
CA THR A 85 -5.11 -19.68 5.00
C THR A 85 -3.69 -19.17 5.18
N GLU A 86 -2.74 -19.90 4.62
CA GLU A 86 -1.35 -19.46 4.55
C GLU A 86 -0.95 -19.09 3.11
N ASP A 87 -1.87 -19.22 2.17
CA ASP A 87 -1.60 -19.04 0.76
C ASP A 87 -2.00 -17.66 0.29
N PHE A 88 -1.06 -16.94 -0.31
CA PHE A 88 -1.26 -15.57 -0.80
C PHE A 88 -0.62 -15.39 -2.16
N THR A 89 -1.23 -14.53 -2.97
CA THR A 89 -0.57 -13.97 -4.14
C THR A 89 -0.14 -12.56 -3.77
N VAL A 90 1.14 -12.25 -3.99
CA VAL A 90 1.69 -10.92 -3.75
C VAL A 90 2.10 -10.32 -5.08
N CYS A 91 1.54 -9.15 -5.40
CA CYS A 91 1.85 -8.43 -6.63
C CYS A 91 2.34 -7.02 -6.28
N ILE A 92 3.23 -6.49 -7.09
CA ILE A 92 3.71 -5.12 -6.96
C ILE A 92 3.33 -4.34 -8.22
N HIS A 93 2.59 -3.26 -8.03
CA HIS A 93 2.28 -2.33 -9.11
C HIS A 93 3.23 -1.15 -8.98
N ASP A 94 4.24 -1.12 -9.83
CA ASP A 94 5.34 -0.16 -9.75
C ASP A 94 5.20 0.87 -10.86
N GLY A 95 4.63 1.99 -10.52
CA GLY A 95 4.43 3.11 -11.43
C GLY A 95 2.98 3.30 -11.84
N PRO A 96 2.65 4.49 -12.38
CA PRO A 96 1.26 4.86 -12.67
C PRO A 96 0.62 4.06 -13.80
N PHE A 97 1.42 3.39 -14.62
CA PHE A 97 0.91 2.60 -15.74
C PHE A 97 0.97 1.08 -15.49
N ALA A 98 1.32 0.69 -14.27
CA ALA A 98 1.36 -0.73 -13.90
C ALA A 98 -0.01 -1.18 -13.40
N GLY A 99 -0.47 -2.27 -13.91
CA GLY A 99 -1.70 -2.89 -13.45
C GLY A 99 -2.94 -2.11 -13.72
#